data_b9ba31779ec22c1f09c6680c20b237e5
#
_entry.id   b9ba31779ec22c1f09c6680c20b237e5
#
_cell.length_a   1.000
_cell.length_b   1.000
_cell.length_c   1.000
_cell.angle_alpha   90.00
_cell.angle_beta   90.00
_cell.angle_gamma   90.00
#
_symmetry.space_group_name_H-M   'P 1'
#
loop_
_entity.id
_entity.type
_entity.pdbx_description
1 polymer ?
#
loop_
_entity_poly.entity_id
_entity_poly.type
_entity_poly.pdbx_seq_one_letter_code
_entity_poly.pdbx_strand_id
1 'polypeptide(L)'
;MRPLKLTMSAFGPYAGRMELDFETLGSSGLYLITGDTGAGKTTIFDAISFALFGEASGGNREPGMLRSKYADPTTPTEVTLTFRYAGKEYTITRNPEYQRPKGRGAGMTRQAANATLLLPEGDPVTKPKEVNMAIRELLGIDREQFAQVAMIAQGDFLSCCWRTPRTGRRFSGICSTPTSMWSFRTGSADRPTR
;
A
#
# COMPACT_ATOMS: atom_id res chain seq x y z
N MET A 1 -2.52 -13.59 2.43
CA MET A 1 -1.26 -12.93 2.82
C MET A 1 -1.49 -12.15 4.11
N ARG A 2 -0.57 -12.25 5.09
CA ARG A 2 -0.61 -11.50 6.35
C ARG A 2 0.70 -10.69 6.47
N PRO A 3 0.66 -9.35 6.52
CA PRO A 3 1.84 -8.56 6.80
C PRO A 3 2.29 -8.82 8.25
N LEU A 4 3.60 -8.93 8.45
CA LEU A 4 4.23 -9.10 9.77
C LEU A 4 4.95 -7.82 10.18
N LYS A 5 5.78 -7.29 9.27
CA LYS A 5 6.59 -6.11 9.53
C LYS A 5 6.71 -5.24 8.28
N LEU A 6 6.58 -3.95 8.43
CA LEU A 6 6.80 -2.96 7.37
C LEU A 6 7.82 -1.94 7.86
N THR A 7 8.89 -1.77 7.10
CA THR A 7 9.87 -0.70 7.32
C THR A 7 9.87 0.22 6.11
N MET A 8 9.78 1.51 6.35
CA MET A 8 9.86 2.57 5.33
C MET A 8 10.98 3.53 5.68
N SER A 9 11.77 3.97 4.72
CA SER A 9 12.80 4.97 4.87
C SER A 9 12.64 6.04 3.80
N ALA A 10 12.62 7.32 4.18
CA ALA A 10 12.45 8.46 3.28
C ALA A 10 11.29 8.28 2.28
N PHE A 11 10.13 7.82 2.75
CA PHE A 11 9.00 7.42 1.90
C PHE A 11 7.74 8.25 2.21
N GLY A 12 7.14 8.86 1.19
CA GLY A 12 5.94 9.70 1.33
C GLY A 12 6.14 10.86 2.31
N PRO A 13 5.32 11.02 3.37
CA PRO A 13 5.49 12.05 4.38
C PRO A 13 6.59 11.72 5.40
N TYR A 14 7.08 10.49 5.43
CA TYR A 14 8.06 10.02 6.41
C TYR A 14 9.48 10.38 5.95
N ALA A 15 10.11 11.34 6.62
CA ALA A 15 11.45 11.81 6.28
C ALA A 15 12.55 10.82 6.67
N GLY A 16 12.39 10.14 7.79
CA GLY A 16 13.33 9.18 8.34
C GLY A 16 12.88 7.72 8.14
N ARG A 17 13.46 6.85 8.96
CA ARG A 17 13.08 5.44 9.02
C ARG A 17 11.90 5.26 9.97
N MET A 18 10.85 4.62 9.48
CA MET A 18 9.67 4.21 10.24
C MET A 18 9.51 2.70 10.16
N GLU A 19 9.14 2.10 11.27
CA GLU A 19 8.92 0.66 11.40
C GLU A 19 7.55 0.40 12.00
N LEU A 20 6.79 -0.48 11.38
CA LEU A 20 5.51 -0.99 11.84
C LEU A 20 5.62 -2.50 12.02
N ASP A 21 5.49 -2.95 13.26
CA ASP A 21 5.40 -4.36 13.60
C ASP A 21 3.93 -4.72 13.82
N PHE A 22 3.35 -5.44 12.86
CA PHE A 22 1.94 -5.83 12.90
C PHE A 22 1.68 -6.96 13.91
N GLU A 23 2.70 -7.72 14.32
CA GLU A 23 2.55 -8.78 15.29
C GLU A 23 2.30 -8.21 16.69
N THR A 24 2.88 -7.05 17.00
CA THR A 24 2.65 -6.35 18.27
C THR A 24 1.27 -5.72 18.39
N LEU A 25 0.57 -5.51 17.27
CA LEU A 25 -0.77 -4.91 17.23
C LEU A 25 -1.91 -5.89 17.55
N GLY A 26 -1.59 -7.17 17.73
CA GLY A 26 -2.54 -8.21 18.08
C GLY A 26 -2.65 -9.35 17.08
N SER A 27 -3.20 -10.47 17.54
CA SER A 27 -3.31 -11.71 16.76
C SER A 27 -4.54 -11.76 15.85
N SER A 28 -5.54 -10.89 16.04
CA SER A 28 -6.81 -10.90 15.31
C SER A 28 -6.67 -10.60 13.81
N GLY A 29 -5.55 -9.95 13.39
CA GLY A 29 -5.36 -9.51 12.00
C GLY A 29 -6.21 -8.32 11.58
N LEU A 30 -6.95 -7.72 12.52
CA LEU A 30 -7.74 -6.51 12.32
C LEU A 30 -7.05 -5.34 13.06
N TYR A 31 -6.71 -4.29 12.31
CA TYR A 31 -5.99 -3.13 12.84
C TYR A 31 -6.76 -1.85 12.53
N LEU A 32 -6.79 -0.94 13.50
CA LEU A 32 -7.33 0.41 13.33
C LEU A 32 -6.18 1.42 13.28
N ILE A 33 -6.03 2.12 12.15
CA ILE A 33 -5.04 3.18 11.96
C ILE A 33 -5.76 4.53 12.04
N THR A 34 -5.55 5.27 13.11
CA THR A 34 -6.13 6.60 13.34
C THR A 34 -5.08 7.70 13.23
N GLY A 35 -5.51 8.93 13.05
CA GLY A 35 -4.67 10.11 12.96
C GLY A 35 -5.28 11.17 12.04
N ASP A 36 -4.71 12.36 12.04
CA ASP A 36 -5.18 13.51 11.27
C ASP A 36 -5.10 13.29 9.76
N THR A 37 -5.83 14.09 9.01
CA THR A 37 -5.73 14.14 7.55
C THR A 37 -4.31 14.56 7.17
N GLY A 38 -3.66 13.81 6.26
CA GLY A 38 -2.28 14.08 5.87
C GLY A 38 -1.21 13.37 6.73
N ALA A 39 -1.56 12.73 7.85
CA ALA A 39 -0.63 12.01 8.72
C ALA A 39 0.06 10.79 8.08
N GLY A 40 -0.23 10.47 6.81
CA GLY A 40 0.43 9.38 6.10
C GLY A 40 -0.25 8.01 6.24
N LYS A 41 -1.47 7.92 6.76
CA LYS A 41 -2.19 6.64 6.90
C LYS A 41 -2.27 5.84 5.60
N THR A 42 -2.65 6.50 4.50
CA THR A 42 -2.72 5.88 3.16
C THR A 42 -1.35 5.47 2.64
N THR A 43 -0.28 6.17 3.05
CA THR A 43 1.09 5.86 2.64
C THR A 43 1.56 4.48 3.12
N ILE A 44 0.99 3.96 4.20
CA ILE A 44 1.25 2.58 4.67
C ILE A 44 0.80 1.57 3.61
N PHE A 45 -0.38 1.78 3.03
CA PHE A 45 -0.90 0.93 1.93
C PHE A 45 -0.11 1.13 0.64
N ASP A 46 0.28 2.38 0.33
CA ASP A 46 1.16 2.67 -0.80
C ASP A 46 2.50 1.95 -0.66
N ALA A 47 3.07 1.90 0.55
CA ALA A 47 4.31 1.19 0.82
C ALA A 47 4.17 -0.33 0.66
N ILE A 48 3.07 -0.92 1.14
CA ILE A 48 2.79 -2.36 0.95
C ILE A 48 2.63 -2.67 -0.55
N SER A 49 1.83 -1.88 -1.28
CA SER A 49 1.62 -2.04 -2.72
C SER A 49 2.94 -1.88 -3.49
N PHE A 50 3.72 -0.85 -3.15
CA PHE A 50 5.02 -0.60 -3.75
C PHE A 50 6.01 -1.75 -3.48
N ALA A 51 6.08 -2.24 -2.25
CA ALA A 51 6.93 -3.39 -1.92
C ALA A 51 6.58 -4.61 -2.78
N LEU A 52 5.30 -4.96 -2.89
CA LEU A 52 4.84 -6.13 -3.63
C LEU A 52 4.98 -5.98 -5.15
N PHE A 53 4.52 -4.86 -5.72
CA PHE A 53 4.33 -4.70 -7.16
C PHE A 53 5.23 -3.63 -7.79
N GLY A 54 5.92 -2.80 -7.01
CA GLY A 54 6.78 -1.71 -7.50
C GLY A 54 6.01 -0.44 -7.85
N GLU A 55 4.73 -0.38 -7.53
CA GLU A 55 3.84 0.74 -7.82
C GLU A 55 3.00 1.08 -6.58
N ALA A 56 2.65 2.36 -6.40
CA ALA A 56 1.74 2.79 -5.35
C ALA A 56 0.33 2.20 -5.52
N SER A 57 -0.45 2.19 -4.46
CA SER A 57 -1.82 1.68 -4.46
C SER A 57 -2.76 2.48 -5.37
N GLY A 58 -2.59 3.81 -5.43
CA GLY A 58 -3.31 4.70 -6.35
C GLY A 58 -2.58 4.89 -7.67
N GLY A 59 -3.29 4.81 -8.81
CA GLY A 59 -2.73 4.93 -10.16
C GLY A 59 -2.10 6.28 -10.52
N ASN A 60 -2.18 7.28 -9.64
CA ASN A 60 -1.77 8.67 -9.90
C ASN A 60 -0.37 9.02 -9.36
N ARG A 61 0.35 8.07 -8.75
CA ARG A 61 1.68 8.32 -8.19
C ARG A 61 2.74 7.52 -8.94
N GLU A 62 3.62 8.21 -9.63
CA GLU A 62 4.81 7.59 -10.20
C GLU A 62 5.79 7.17 -9.09
N PRO A 63 6.56 6.08 -9.29
CA PRO A 63 7.52 5.59 -8.28
C PRO A 63 8.52 6.65 -7.80
N GLY A 64 8.93 7.57 -8.68
CA GLY A 64 9.82 8.69 -8.32
C GLY A 64 9.20 9.70 -7.34
N MET A 65 7.86 9.77 -7.27
CA MET A 65 7.14 10.64 -6.33
C MET A 65 7.02 10.04 -4.93
N LEU A 66 7.45 8.79 -4.75
CA LEU A 66 7.36 8.08 -3.48
C LEU A 66 8.43 8.51 -2.48
N ARG A 67 9.55 9.10 -2.97
CA ARG A 67 10.58 9.67 -2.09
C ARG A 67 10.02 10.85 -1.31
N SER A 68 10.27 10.86 -0.02
CA SER A 68 9.92 11.97 0.85
C SER A 68 10.65 13.26 0.43
N LYS A 69 9.90 14.34 0.27
CA LYS A 69 10.45 15.69 0.02
C LYS A 69 11.09 16.29 1.27
N TYR A 70 10.81 15.72 2.43
CA TYR A 70 11.31 16.17 3.73
C TYR A 70 12.54 15.39 4.19
N ALA A 71 12.93 14.34 3.45
CA ALA A 71 14.08 13.52 3.80
C ALA A 71 15.39 14.20 3.47
N ASP A 72 16.39 13.97 4.31
CA ASP A 72 17.76 14.35 3.99
C ASP A 72 18.19 13.69 2.67
N PRO A 73 18.89 14.42 1.78
CA PRO A 73 19.34 13.89 0.50
C PRO A 73 20.18 12.61 0.62
N THR A 74 20.88 12.42 1.72
CA THR A 74 21.70 11.22 1.99
C THR A 74 20.91 10.03 2.47
N THR A 75 19.69 10.23 3.02
CA THR A 75 18.85 9.15 3.51
C THR A 75 18.32 8.30 2.34
N PRO A 76 18.57 6.98 2.32
CA PRO A 76 18.09 6.12 1.26
C PRO A 76 16.56 5.99 1.30
N THR A 77 15.95 5.96 0.13
CA THR A 77 14.51 5.66 -0.01
C THR A 77 14.34 4.18 -0.24
N GLU A 78 13.71 3.51 0.71
CA GLU A 78 13.58 2.06 0.69
C GLU A 78 12.33 1.63 1.46
N VAL A 79 11.68 0.56 0.99
CA VAL A 79 10.59 -0.12 1.68
C VAL A 79 10.94 -1.59 1.83
N THR A 80 10.83 -2.11 3.03
CA THR A 80 10.97 -3.53 3.34
C THR A 80 9.66 -4.03 3.95
N LEU A 81 9.09 -5.07 3.36
CA LEU A 81 7.89 -5.75 3.84
C LEU A 81 8.20 -7.22 4.13
N THR A 82 7.98 -7.63 5.37
CA THR A 82 7.96 -9.04 5.76
C THR A 82 6.51 -9.48 5.89
N PHE A 83 6.16 -10.58 5.25
CA PHE A 83 4.80 -11.11 5.26
C PHE A 83 4.77 -12.64 5.28
N ARG A 84 3.67 -13.20 5.80
CA ARG A 84 3.42 -14.64 5.79
C ARG A 84 2.36 -15.00 4.76
N TYR A 85 2.67 -16.02 3.95
CA TYR A 85 1.75 -16.56 2.95
C TYR A 85 1.87 -18.08 2.90
N ALA A 86 0.75 -18.80 2.90
CA ALA A 86 0.70 -20.27 2.93
C ALA A 86 1.60 -20.90 4.02
N GLY A 87 1.66 -20.26 5.20
CA GLY A 87 2.46 -20.75 6.34
C GLY A 87 3.96 -20.42 6.27
N LYS A 88 4.45 -19.88 5.17
CA LYS A 88 5.86 -19.52 4.95
C LYS A 88 6.06 -18.01 5.03
N GLU A 89 7.27 -17.57 5.41
CA GLU A 89 7.64 -16.17 5.55
C GLU A 89 8.49 -15.70 4.39
N TYR A 90 8.19 -14.51 3.92
CA TYR A 90 8.85 -13.84 2.80
C TYR A 90 9.23 -12.42 3.19
N THR A 91 10.40 -11.97 2.77
CA THR A 91 10.82 -10.58 2.95
C THR A 91 11.17 -9.96 1.61
N ILE A 92 10.51 -8.86 1.29
CA ILE A 92 10.76 -8.11 0.08
C ILE A 92 11.30 -6.73 0.44
N THR A 93 12.42 -6.34 -0.17
CA THR A 93 13.03 -5.02 -0.05
C THR A 93 13.05 -4.37 -1.43
N ARG A 94 12.60 -3.12 -1.51
CA ARG A 94 12.51 -2.40 -2.78
C ARG A 94 12.83 -0.92 -2.59
N ASN A 95 13.58 -0.35 -3.52
CA ASN A 95 13.75 1.10 -3.64
C ASN A 95 13.21 1.60 -4.98
N PRO A 96 12.58 2.79 -5.03
CA PRO A 96 12.27 3.46 -6.28
C PRO A 96 13.54 4.02 -6.92
N GLU A 97 13.41 4.51 -8.13
CA GLU A 97 14.43 5.36 -8.71
C GLU A 97 14.38 6.76 -8.10
N TYR A 98 15.54 7.30 -7.69
CA TYR A 98 15.64 8.66 -7.14
C TYR A 98 17.04 9.25 -7.30
N GLN A 99 17.15 10.56 -7.11
CA GLN A 99 18.43 11.27 -7.08
C GLN A 99 19.03 11.25 -5.68
N ARG A 100 20.32 10.95 -5.58
CA ARG A 100 21.09 11.02 -4.33
C ARG A 100 22.42 11.75 -4.52
N PRO A 101 23.02 12.30 -3.47
CA PRO A 101 24.36 12.83 -3.53
C PRO A 101 25.38 11.78 -4.00
N LYS A 102 26.39 12.21 -4.74
CA LYS A 102 27.52 11.34 -5.09
C LYS A 102 28.31 11.00 -3.83
N GLY A 103 28.77 9.75 -3.71
CA GLY A 103 29.63 9.34 -2.60
C GLY A 103 31.03 9.97 -2.63
N ARG A 104 31.48 10.44 -3.79
CA ARG A 104 32.73 11.18 -3.99
C ARG A 104 32.50 12.33 -4.95
N GLY A 105 32.96 13.54 -4.59
CA GLY A 105 32.79 14.77 -5.38
C GLY A 105 31.44 15.44 -5.18
N ALA A 106 31.29 16.63 -5.73
CA ALA A 106 30.04 17.39 -5.69
C ALA A 106 29.05 16.91 -6.74
N GLY A 107 27.75 17.08 -6.46
CA GLY A 107 26.65 16.81 -7.38
C GLY A 107 25.79 15.61 -7.00
N MET A 108 24.77 15.38 -7.82
CA MET A 108 23.78 14.31 -7.64
C MET A 108 24.06 13.14 -8.59
N THR A 109 23.64 11.95 -8.21
CA THR A 109 23.66 10.76 -9.05
C THR A 109 22.33 10.03 -8.96
N ARG A 110 21.97 9.35 -10.04
CA ARG A 110 20.75 8.55 -10.11
C ARG A 110 20.96 7.22 -9.38
N GLN A 111 20.12 6.95 -8.40
CA GLN A 111 19.96 5.63 -7.81
C GLN A 111 18.92 4.87 -8.62
N ALA A 112 19.32 3.80 -9.27
CA ALA A 112 18.40 2.97 -10.03
C ALA A 112 17.41 2.23 -9.10
N ALA A 113 16.20 1.99 -9.59
CA ALA A 113 15.23 1.15 -8.91
C ALA A 113 15.77 -0.27 -8.75
N ASN A 114 15.60 -0.86 -7.58
CA ASN A 114 15.98 -2.24 -7.31
C ASN A 114 14.93 -2.95 -6.47
N ALA A 115 14.95 -4.29 -6.51
CA ALA A 115 14.10 -5.14 -5.71
C ALA A 115 14.82 -6.44 -5.36
N THR A 116 14.59 -6.94 -4.16
CA THR A 116 15.09 -8.22 -3.68
C THR A 116 14.00 -8.92 -2.90
N LEU A 117 13.70 -10.17 -3.24
CA LEU A 117 12.76 -11.02 -2.52
C LEU A 117 13.55 -12.17 -1.89
N LEU A 118 13.52 -12.25 -0.57
CA LEU A 118 14.02 -13.39 0.19
C LEU A 118 12.91 -14.43 0.29
N LEU A 119 13.21 -15.62 -0.19
CA LEU A 119 12.33 -16.78 -0.11
C LEU A 119 12.61 -17.54 1.21
N PRO A 120 11.64 -18.29 1.74
CA PRO A 120 11.85 -19.13 2.93
C PRO A 120 12.88 -20.24 2.70
N GLU A 121 13.04 -20.65 1.44
CA GLU A 121 13.99 -21.66 0.99
C GLU A 121 14.51 -21.26 -0.40
N GLY A 122 15.81 -21.46 -0.66
CA GLY A 122 16.44 -21.15 -1.93
C GLY A 122 17.15 -19.79 -1.98
N ASP A 123 17.62 -19.45 -3.17
CA ASP A 123 18.36 -18.22 -3.40
C ASP A 123 17.43 -17.00 -3.49
N PRO A 124 17.89 -15.81 -3.06
CA PRO A 124 17.12 -14.58 -3.20
C PRO A 124 16.85 -14.26 -4.68
N VAL A 125 15.59 -13.88 -4.97
CA VAL A 125 15.24 -13.34 -6.28
C VAL A 125 15.59 -11.87 -6.30
N THR A 126 16.40 -11.46 -7.29
CA THR A 126 16.84 -10.06 -7.44
C THR A 126 16.34 -9.51 -8.77
N LYS A 127 16.42 -8.17 -8.92
CA LYS A 127 15.94 -7.37 -10.04
C LYS A 127 14.41 -7.20 -10.05
N PRO A 128 13.93 -5.96 -10.33
CA PRO A 128 12.50 -5.62 -10.25
C PRO A 128 11.59 -6.51 -11.09
N LYS A 129 12.00 -6.88 -12.31
CA LYS A 129 11.19 -7.71 -13.22
C LYS A 129 10.99 -9.13 -12.68
N GLU A 130 12.08 -9.76 -12.22
CA GLU A 130 12.06 -11.13 -11.69
C GLU A 130 11.26 -11.20 -10.39
N VAL A 131 11.45 -10.21 -9.50
CA VAL A 131 10.68 -10.10 -8.26
C VAL A 131 9.19 -9.90 -8.54
N ASN A 132 8.82 -9.06 -9.54
CA ASN A 132 7.43 -8.87 -9.90
C ASN A 132 6.77 -10.16 -10.42
N MET A 133 7.50 -10.96 -11.21
CA MET A 133 7.02 -12.26 -11.67
C MET A 133 6.84 -13.22 -10.49
N ALA A 134 7.82 -13.34 -9.62
CA ALA A 134 7.77 -14.23 -8.46
C ALA A 134 6.60 -13.86 -7.51
N ILE A 135 6.36 -12.57 -7.27
CA ILE A 135 5.23 -12.10 -6.43
C ILE A 135 3.88 -12.41 -7.10
N ARG A 136 3.76 -12.23 -8.42
CA ARG A 136 2.51 -12.59 -9.14
C ARG A 136 2.25 -14.09 -9.10
N GLU A 137 3.25 -14.92 -9.29
CA GLU A 137 3.13 -16.37 -9.18
C GLU A 137 2.77 -16.80 -7.76
N LEU A 138 3.42 -16.19 -6.76
CA LEU A 138 3.19 -16.48 -5.34
C LEU A 138 1.78 -16.12 -4.90
N LEU A 139 1.31 -14.90 -5.22
CA LEU A 139 0.03 -14.38 -4.72
C LEU A 139 -1.15 -14.72 -5.65
N GLY A 140 -0.91 -15.03 -6.93
CA GLY A 140 -1.94 -15.30 -7.92
C GLY A 140 -2.77 -14.08 -8.32
N ILE A 141 -2.37 -12.88 -7.93
CA ILE A 141 -3.07 -11.61 -8.21
C ILE A 141 -2.09 -10.55 -8.69
N ASP A 142 -2.58 -9.65 -9.52
CA ASP A 142 -1.84 -8.47 -9.94
C ASP A 142 -2.10 -7.26 -9.03
N ARG A 143 -1.41 -6.13 -9.30
CA ARG A 143 -1.56 -4.90 -8.53
C ARG A 143 -3.00 -4.36 -8.51
N GLU A 144 -3.68 -4.40 -9.66
CA GLU A 144 -5.05 -3.86 -9.76
C GLU A 144 -6.03 -4.70 -8.95
N GLN A 145 -5.92 -6.01 -9.05
CA GLN A 145 -6.70 -6.96 -8.26
C GLN A 145 -6.41 -6.82 -6.77
N PHE A 146 -5.12 -6.67 -6.41
CA PHE A 146 -4.73 -6.43 -5.02
C PHE A 146 -5.34 -5.13 -4.48
N ALA A 147 -5.24 -4.04 -5.22
CA ALA A 147 -5.82 -2.76 -4.82
C ALA A 147 -7.34 -2.84 -4.64
N GLN A 148 -8.04 -3.59 -5.49
CA GLN A 148 -9.50 -3.76 -5.39
C GLN A 148 -9.93 -4.62 -4.19
N VAL A 149 -9.12 -5.61 -3.80
CA VAL A 149 -9.45 -6.53 -2.70
C VAL A 149 -8.92 -6.01 -1.36
N ALA A 150 -7.71 -5.46 -1.36
CA ALA A 150 -7.01 -5.07 -0.14
C ALA A 150 -7.30 -3.64 0.31
N MET A 151 -7.77 -2.77 -0.60
CA MET A 151 -7.99 -1.37 -0.29
C MET A 151 -9.22 -0.82 -0.99
N ILE A 152 -10.20 -0.39 -0.20
CA ILE A 152 -11.28 0.46 -0.68
C ILE A 152 -10.84 1.89 -0.40
N ALA A 153 -10.31 2.58 -1.42
CA ALA A 153 -9.91 3.98 -1.27
C ALA A 153 -11.11 4.86 -0.95
N GLN A 154 -10.88 5.92 -0.20
CA GLN A 154 -11.92 6.90 0.13
C GLN A 154 -12.46 7.51 -1.18
N GLY A 155 -13.74 7.31 -1.47
CA GLY A 155 -14.41 7.73 -2.71
C GLY A 155 -14.58 6.64 -3.77
N ASP A 156 -13.83 5.54 -3.73
CA ASP A 156 -13.89 4.46 -4.72
C ASP A 156 -14.93 3.37 -4.41
N PHE A 157 -15.60 3.46 -3.28
CA PHE A 157 -16.63 2.49 -2.90
C PHE A 157 -17.74 2.36 -3.96
N LEU A 158 -18.15 3.48 -4.56
CA LEU A 158 -19.16 3.48 -5.62
C LEU A 158 -18.62 2.88 -6.94
N SER A 159 -17.35 3.12 -7.28
CA SER A 159 -16.74 2.56 -8.49
C SER A 159 -16.53 1.05 -8.38
N CYS A 160 -16.30 0.54 -7.19
CA CYS A 160 -16.23 -0.91 -6.92
C CYS A 160 -17.57 -1.60 -7.17
N CYS A 161 -18.69 -0.95 -6.83
CA CYS A 161 -20.04 -1.47 -7.02
C CYS A 161 -20.58 -1.32 -8.46
N TRP A 162 -20.04 -0.39 -9.27
CA TRP A 162 -20.56 -0.03 -10.59
C TRP A 162 -19.65 -0.40 -11.77
N ARG A 163 -18.49 -0.99 -11.54
CA ARG A 163 -17.63 -1.46 -12.63
C ARG A 163 -18.25 -2.68 -13.29
N THR A 164 -18.96 -2.47 -14.39
CA THR A 164 -19.30 -3.55 -15.33
C THR A 164 -18.02 -4.20 -15.84
N PRO A 165 -17.91 -5.54 -15.81
CA PRO A 165 -16.74 -6.24 -16.35
C PRO A 165 -16.59 -5.92 -17.84
N ARG A 166 -15.41 -5.42 -18.23
CA ARG A 166 -15.06 -5.16 -19.63
C ARG A 166 -14.89 -6.42 -20.50
N THR A 167 -15.07 -7.58 -19.92
CA THR A 167 -15.04 -8.88 -20.61
C THR A 167 -16.24 -9.71 -20.17
N GLY A 168 -17.08 -10.08 -21.13
CA GLY A 168 -18.40 -10.70 -21.05
C GLY A 168 -18.57 -12.00 -20.25
N ARG A 169 -18.08 -12.08 -19.04
CA ARG A 169 -18.51 -13.09 -18.06
C ARG A 169 -19.32 -12.40 -16.98
N ARG A 170 -20.62 -12.62 -17.00
CA ARG A 170 -21.53 -12.23 -15.93
C ARG A 170 -21.16 -13.03 -14.68
N PHE A 171 -20.57 -12.37 -13.70
CA PHE A 171 -20.63 -12.84 -12.33
C PHE A 171 -21.97 -12.43 -11.76
N SER A 172 -22.93 -13.37 -11.74
CA SER A 172 -24.15 -13.22 -10.98
C SER A 172 -23.86 -13.51 -9.49
N GLY A 173 -23.20 -12.56 -8.86
CA GLY A 173 -23.05 -12.50 -7.41
C GLY A 173 -24.08 -11.50 -6.90
N ILE A 174 -25.04 -11.99 -6.15
CA ILE A 174 -26.18 -11.31 -5.54
C ILE A 174 -25.65 -10.16 -4.67
N CYS A 175 -25.60 -8.94 -5.21
CA CYS A 175 -25.62 -7.73 -4.43
C CYS A 175 -27.11 -7.45 -4.15
N SER A 176 -27.66 -8.07 -3.11
CA SER A 176 -28.98 -7.69 -2.59
C SER A 176 -28.87 -6.23 -2.11
N THR A 177 -29.52 -5.34 -2.82
CA THR A 177 -29.73 -3.97 -2.39
C THR A 177 -30.39 -3.96 -1.01
N PRO A 178 -29.77 -3.34 0.01
CA PRO A 178 -30.53 -3.03 1.21
C PRO A 178 -31.41 -1.83 0.90
N THR A 179 -32.66 -2.09 0.51
CA THR A 179 -33.73 -1.09 0.54
C THR A 179 -34.15 -0.93 1.99
N SER A 180 -33.47 -0.05 2.73
CA SER A 180 -33.96 0.61 3.94
C SER A 180 -33.08 1.83 4.19
N MET A 181 -33.38 2.89 3.53
CA MET A 181 -34.08 4.04 4.00
C MET A 181 -33.66 4.46 5.43
N TRP A 182 -32.58 5.23 5.52
CA TRP A 182 -32.36 6.12 6.66
C TRP A 182 -33.03 7.46 6.37
N SER A 183 -34.29 7.62 6.78
CA SER A 183 -34.92 8.91 6.88
C SER A 183 -34.34 9.63 8.11
N PHE A 184 -33.47 10.59 7.90
CA PHE A 184 -33.12 11.57 8.92
C PHE A 184 -34.33 12.47 9.14
N ARG A 185 -35.08 12.24 10.23
CA ARG A 185 -36.03 13.20 10.77
C ARG A 185 -35.23 14.32 11.43
N THR A 186 -35.17 15.47 10.82
CA THR A 186 -34.79 16.71 11.49
C THR A 186 -35.91 17.06 12.47
N GLY A 187 -35.67 16.80 13.75
CA GLY A 187 -36.52 17.25 14.85
C GLY A 187 -36.38 18.74 15.00
N SER A 188 -37.39 19.49 14.54
CA SER A 188 -37.61 20.87 14.90
C SER A 188 -37.95 20.93 16.40
N ALA A 189 -37.06 21.51 17.20
CA ALA A 189 -37.36 21.81 18.60
C ALA A 189 -38.12 23.10 18.66
N ASP A 190 -39.46 23.00 18.85
CA ASP A 190 -40.32 24.09 19.31
C ASP A 190 -39.91 24.53 20.72
N ARG A 191 -39.56 25.82 20.87
CA ARG A 191 -39.46 26.48 22.18
C ARG A 191 -40.84 26.95 22.58
N PRO A 192 -41.31 26.59 23.77
CA PRO A 192 -42.45 27.31 24.32
C PRO A 192 -42.01 28.65 24.93
N THR A 193 -42.71 29.72 24.52
CA THR A 193 -42.72 31.03 25.15
C THR A 193 -43.43 30.94 26.49
N ARG A 194 -42.73 31.37 27.56
CA ARG A 194 -43.22 32.19 28.67
C ARG A 194 -42.04 32.67 29.49
#